data_3bf5335b82fc0807d54feb8894b62c8a
#
_entry.id   3bf5335b82fc0807d54feb8894b62c8a
#
_cell.length_a   1.000
_cell.length_b   1.000
_cell.length_c   1.000
_cell.angle_alpha   90.00
_cell.angle_beta   90.00
_cell.angle_gamma   90.00
#
_symmetry.space_group_name_H-M   'P 1'
#
loop_
_entity.id
_entity.type
_entity.pdbx_description
1 polymer ?
#
loop_
_entity_poly.entity_id
_entity_poly.type
_entity_poly.pdbx_seq_one_letter_code
_entity_poly.pdbx_strand_id
1 'polypeptide(L)'
;MKDFIKEFKKDIIFYGTDHYSVCEKETNVNNIYRQEILICEHGKVLYDCMETRDDTTYRATGIVSNDVEHFLKLPISEIERICNEIYYYNLLEVEE
;
A
#
# COMPACT_ATOMS: atom_id res chain seq x y z
N MET A 1 2.72 8.59 -5.58
CA MET A 1 2.55 7.11 -5.53
C MET A 1 3.49 6.32 -6.42
N LYS A 2 3.80 6.79 -7.63
CA LYS A 2 4.69 6.06 -8.55
C LYS A 2 6.09 5.84 -7.98
N ASP A 3 6.65 6.84 -7.33
CA ASP A 3 7.97 6.73 -6.71
C ASP A 3 7.97 5.75 -5.55
N PHE A 4 6.90 5.73 -4.78
CA PHE A 4 6.69 4.80 -3.68
C PHE A 4 6.68 3.34 -4.18
N ILE A 5 5.94 3.07 -5.24
CA ILE A 5 5.86 1.73 -5.85
C ILE A 5 7.21 1.33 -6.45
N LYS A 6 7.87 2.26 -7.13
CA LYS A 6 9.17 2.01 -7.75
C LYS A 6 10.22 1.65 -6.70
N GLU A 7 10.23 2.37 -5.59
CA GLU A 7 11.14 2.11 -4.49
C GLU A 7 10.87 0.75 -3.86
N PHE A 8 9.60 0.40 -3.65
CA PHE A 8 9.22 -0.92 -3.12
C PHE A 8 9.71 -2.05 -4.02
N LYS A 9 9.57 -1.93 -5.34
CA LYS A 9 10.07 -2.92 -6.29
C LYS A 9 11.59 -3.07 -6.20
N LYS A 10 12.33 -1.98 -6.09
CA LYS A 10 13.77 -2.00 -5.93
C LYS A 10 14.17 -2.73 -4.65
N ASP A 11 13.45 -2.48 -3.59
CA ASP A 11 13.74 -3.07 -2.29
C ASP A 11 13.51 -4.58 -2.29
N ILE A 12 12.46 -5.05 -2.97
CA ILE A 12 12.23 -6.49 -3.15
C ILE A 12 13.41 -7.13 -3.88
N ILE A 13 13.87 -6.51 -4.95
CA ILE A 13 14.97 -7.05 -5.76
C ILE A 13 16.27 -7.09 -4.94
N PHE A 14 16.51 -6.07 -4.13
CA PHE A 14 17.74 -5.93 -3.37
C PHE A 14 17.76 -6.77 -2.09
N TYR A 15 16.68 -6.74 -1.32
CA TYR A 15 16.62 -7.36 0.02
C TYR A 15 15.89 -8.70 0.05
N GLY A 16 15.19 -9.07 -1.02
CA GLY A 16 14.39 -10.28 -1.05
C GLY A 16 12.94 -10.03 -0.61
N THR A 17 12.24 -11.12 -0.36
CA THR A 17 10.78 -11.09 -0.21
C THR A 17 10.28 -11.38 1.21
N ASP A 18 11.18 -11.48 2.19
CA ASP A 18 10.79 -11.84 3.56
C ASP A 18 10.25 -10.62 4.31
N HIS A 19 8.94 -10.58 4.49
CA HIS A 19 8.22 -9.61 5.35
C HIS A 19 8.62 -8.15 5.11
N TYR A 20 8.74 -7.76 3.85
CA TYR A 20 9.14 -6.40 3.52
C TYR A 20 7.93 -5.47 3.44
N SER A 21 8.06 -4.27 3.98
CA SER A 21 7.06 -3.22 3.84
C SER A 21 7.69 -1.87 3.62
N VAL A 22 7.04 -1.04 2.81
CA VAL A 22 7.41 0.36 2.62
C VAL A 22 6.24 1.22 3.07
N CYS A 23 6.55 2.23 3.85
CA CYS A 23 5.55 3.14 4.42
C CYS A 23 5.87 4.58 4.04
N GLU A 24 4.89 5.27 3.49
CA GLU A 24 4.97 6.69 3.19
C GLU A 24 3.95 7.44 4.05
N LYS A 25 4.35 8.60 4.56
CA LYS A 25 3.49 9.45 5.37
C LYS A 25 3.44 10.86 4.81
N GLU A 26 2.24 11.39 4.71
CA GLU A 26 2.01 12.79 4.47
C GLU A 26 1.18 13.34 5.63
N THR A 27 1.56 14.52 6.12
CA THR A 27 0.87 15.15 7.24
C THR A 27 0.52 16.59 6.89
N ASN A 28 -0.75 16.94 7.02
CA ASN A 28 -1.25 18.30 6.98
C ASN A 28 -1.76 18.70 8.36
N VAL A 29 -2.14 19.96 8.52
CA VAL A 29 -2.58 20.49 9.82
C VAL A 29 -3.66 19.65 10.48
N ASN A 30 -4.63 19.14 9.70
CA ASN A 30 -5.77 18.37 10.21
C ASN A 30 -5.85 16.95 9.70
N ASN A 31 -4.91 16.54 8.81
CA ASN A 31 -4.99 15.26 8.14
C ASN A 31 -3.66 14.52 8.25
N ILE A 32 -3.73 13.26 8.58
CA ILE A 32 -2.59 12.35 8.55
C ILE A 32 -2.91 11.26 7.55
N TYR A 33 -2.03 11.09 6.57
CA TYR A 33 -2.17 10.07 5.54
C TYR A 33 -0.95 9.14 5.60
N ARG A 34 -1.20 7.86 5.59
CA ARG A 34 -0.15 6.85 5.62
C ARG A 34 -0.52 5.71 4.70
N GLN A 35 0.42 5.29 3.87
CA GLN A 35 0.23 4.12 3.01
C GLN A 35 1.40 3.16 3.13
N GLU A 36 1.11 1.89 2.91
CA GLU A 36 2.07 0.82 3.05
C GLU A 36 1.78 -0.27 2.03
N ILE A 37 2.83 -0.80 1.40
CA ILE A 37 2.75 -2.02 0.61
C ILE A 37 3.58 -3.06 1.35
N LEU A 38 3.02 -4.24 1.56
CA LEU A 38 3.69 -5.28 2.34
C LEU A 38 3.53 -6.66 1.69
N ILE A 39 4.51 -7.51 1.95
CA ILE A 39 4.49 -8.90 1.51
C ILE A 39 4.14 -9.77 2.70
N CYS A 40 3.10 -10.60 2.54
CA CYS A 40 2.65 -11.54 3.56
C CYS A 40 3.36 -12.89 3.42
N GLU A 41 3.19 -13.76 4.43
CA GLU A 41 3.87 -15.05 4.50
C GLU A 41 3.77 -15.91 3.25
N HIS A 42 2.65 -15.88 2.54
CA HIS A 42 2.45 -16.70 1.36
C HIS A 42 2.74 -15.95 0.05
N GLY A 43 3.49 -14.86 0.14
CA GLY A 43 3.85 -14.08 -1.03
C GLY A 43 2.79 -13.13 -1.55
N LYS A 44 1.66 -13.02 -0.88
CA LYS A 44 0.63 -12.04 -1.26
C LYS A 44 1.14 -10.63 -1.02
N VAL A 45 0.90 -9.75 -1.98
CA VAL A 45 1.26 -8.33 -1.86
C VAL A 45 0.00 -7.55 -1.54
N LEU A 46 0.01 -6.88 -0.40
CA LEU A 46 -1.12 -6.10 0.10
C LEU A 46 -0.81 -4.61 0.06
N TYR A 47 -1.84 -3.82 -0.16
CA TYR A 47 -1.82 -2.38 0.02
C TYR A 47 -2.67 -2.02 1.22
N ASP A 48 -2.14 -1.19 2.11
CA ASP A 48 -2.84 -0.69 3.28
C ASP A 48 -2.70 0.83 3.32
N CYS A 49 -3.80 1.50 3.52
CA CYS A 49 -3.87 2.95 3.61
C CYS A 49 -4.64 3.34 4.86
N MET A 50 -4.09 4.28 5.62
CA MET A 50 -4.75 4.83 6.80
C MET A 50 -4.78 6.35 6.69
N GLU A 51 -5.93 6.93 6.98
CA GLU A 51 -6.13 8.37 6.88
C GLU A 51 -6.92 8.86 8.09
N THR A 52 -6.41 9.91 8.74
CA THR A 52 -7.12 10.56 9.84
C THR A 52 -7.51 11.96 9.41
N ARG A 53 -8.81 12.25 9.43
CA ARG A 53 -9.39 13.55 9.11
C ARG A 53 -10.30 13.98 10.27
N ASP A 54 -9.98 15.14 10.86
CA ASP A 54 -10.82 15.72 11.93
C ASP A 54 -11.19 14.70 13.03
N ASP A 55 -10.18 14.04 13.57
CA ASP A 55 -10.31 13.02 14.64
C ASP A 55 -10.99 11.72 14.23
N THR A 56 -11.34 11.55 12.97
CA THR A 56 -11.89 10.30 12.45
C THR A 56 -10.85 9.57 11.64
N THR A 57 -10.64 8.28 11.92
CA THR A 57 -9.68 7.44 11.22
C THR A 57 -10.39 6.52 10.25
N TYR A 58 -9.87 6.47 9.03
CA TYR A 58 -10.35 5.59 7.96
C TYR A 58 -9.22 4.66 7.53
N ARG A 59 -9.55 3.47 7.10
CA ARG A 59 -8.57 2.48 6.64
C ARG A 59 -9.10 1.75 5.42
N ALA A 60 -8.20 1.50 4.46
CA ALA A 60 -8.47 0.67 3.30
C ALA A 60 -7.37 -0.37 3.17
N THR A 61 -7.73 -1.63 2.97
CA THR A 61 -6.78 -2.72 2.78
C THR A 61 -7.26 -3.60 1.64
N GLY A 62 -6.34 -4.04 0.80
CA GLY A 62 -6.69 -4.95 -0.29
C GLY A 62 -5.46 -5.65 -0.86
N ILE A 63 -5.73 -6.69 -1.66
CA ILE A 63 -4.70 -7.48 -2.32
C ILE A 63 -4.33 -6.83 -3.64
N VAL A 64 -3.04 -6.51 -3.81
CA VAL A 64 -2.51 -5.98 -5.07
C VAL A 64 -2.16 -7.13 -6.01
N SER A 65 -1.56 -8.19 -5.47
CA SER A 65 -1.16 -9.36 -6.24
C SER A 65 -1.12 -10.59 -5.35
N ASN A 66 -1.42 -11.75 -5.93
CA ASN A 66 -1.41 -13.02 -5.20
C ASN A 66 0.01 -13.56 -4.98
N ASP A 67 0.99 -13.10 -5.74
CA ASP A 67 2.38 -13.47 -5.56
C ASP A 67 3.33 -12.36 -6.00
N VAL A 68 4.56 -12.43 -5.50
CA VAL A 68 5.58 -11.41 -5.75
C VAL A 68 6.05 -11.39 -7.19
N GLU A 69 6.18 -12.56 -7.83
CA GLU A 69 6.61 -12.63 -9.24
C GLU A 69 5.64 -11.88 -10.15
N HIS A 70 4.35 -12.10 -9.95
CA HIS A 70 3.32 -11.38 -10.69
C HIS A 70 3.40 -9.89 -10.43
N PHE A 71 3.56 -9.51 -9.15
CA PHE A 71 3.67 -8.12 -8.76
C PHE A 71 4.84 -7.42 -9.47
N LEU A 72 6.01 -8.06 -9.52
CA LEU A 72 7.20 -7.48 -10.14
C LEU A 72 7.03 -7.30 -11.65
N LYS A 73 6.18 -8.09 -12.28
CA LYS A 73 5.89 -7.99 -13.72
C LYS A 73 4.86 -6.93 -14.05
N LEU A 74 4.07 -6.48 -13.08
CA LEU A 74 3.06 -5.46 -13.32
C LEU A 74 3.72 -4.10 -13.58
N PRO A 75 3.23 -3.34 -14.58
CA PRO A 75 3.67 -1.96 -14.75
C PRO A 75 3.32 -1.12 -13.52
N ILE A 76 4.14 -0.12 -13.22
CA ILE A 76 3.90 0.79 -12.09
C ILE A 76 2.53 1.45 -12.19
N SER A 77 2.12 1.85 -13.39
CA SER A 77 0.81 2.47 -13.60
C SER A 77 -0.34 1.54 -13.24
N GLU A 78 -0.20 0.24 -13.50
CA GLU A 78 -1.22 -0.75 -13.15
C GLU A 78 -1.29 -0.96 -11.64
N ILE A 79 -0.14 -1.04 -10.97
CA ILE A 79 -0.09 -1.14 -9.51
C ILE A 79 -0.73 0.08 -8.88
N GLU A 80 -0.42 1.27 -9.39
CA GLU A 80 -1.03 2.52 -8.91
C GLU A 80 -2.55 2.49 -9.06
N ARG A 81 -3.03 2.02 -10.21
CA ARG A 81 -4.47 1.89 -10.45
C ARG A 81 -5.14 0.96 -9.42
N ILE A 82 -4.51 -0.19 -9.17
CA ILE A 82 -5.03 -1.16 -8.19
C ILE A 82 -5.06 -0.55 -6.78
N CYS A 83 -4.00 0.12 -6.37
CA CYS A 83 -3.94 0.78 -5.07
C CYS A 83 -5.01 1.87 -4.93
N ASN A 84 -5.21 2.66 -5.98
CA ASN A 84 -6.25 3.69 -5.99
C ASN A 84 -7.66 3.10 -5.90
N GLU A 85 -7.90 1.97 -6.55
CA GLU A 85 -9.19 1.27 -6.44
C GLU A 85 -9.41 0.72 -5.03
N ILE A 86 -8.37 0.16 -4.42
CA ILE A 86 -8.45 -0.31 -3.03
C ILE A 86 -8.81 0.86 -2.11
N TYR A 87 -8.13 1.97 -2.24
CA TYR A 87 -8.43 3.17 -1.46
C TYR A 87 -9.88 3.61 -1.66
N TYR A 88 -10.31 3.70 -2.91
CA TYR A 88 -11.62 4.25 -3.26
C TYR A 88 -12.79 3.37 -2.81
N TYR A 89 -12.66 2.06 -2.97
CA TYR A 89 -13.77 1.16 -2.71
C TYR A 89 -13.74 0.50 -1.33
N ASN A 90 -12.59 0.45 -0.69
CA ASN A 90 -12.44 -0.26 0.59
C ASN A 90 -12.25 0.66 1.79
N LEU A 91 -12.28 1.98 1.60
CA LEU A 91 -12.07 2.91 2.70
C LEU A 91 -13.25 2.86 3.67
N LEU A 92 -12.97 2.46 4.90
CA LEU A 92 -13.97 2.32 5.96
C LEU A 92 -13.49 3.06 7.20
N GLU A 93 -14.46 3.63 7.92
CA GLU A 93 -14.19 4.24 9.21
C GLU A 93 -13.78 3.17 10.22
N VAL A 94 -12.67 3.41 10.92
CA VAL A 94 -12.19 2.53 11.97
C VAL A 94 -12.96 2.85 13.25
N GLU A 95 -13.70 1.87 13.76
CA GLU A 95 -14.38 1.99 15.04
C GLU A 95 -13.44 1.55 16.16
N GLU A 96 -13.33 2.39 17.16
CA GLU A 96 -12.57 2.07 18.36
C GLU A 96 -13.44 1.35 19.41
#